data_73be6f65d7eca9be8983cac1463658ca
#
_entry.id   73be6f65d7eca9be8983cac1463658ca
#
_cell.length_a   1.000
_cell.length_b   1.000
_cell.length_c   1.000
_cell.angle_alpha   90.00
_cell.angle_beta   90.00
_cell.angle_gamma   90.00
#
_symmetry.space_group_name_H-M   'P 1'
#
loop_
_entity.id
_entity.type
_entity.pdbx_description
1 polymer ?
#
loop_
_entity_poly.entity_id
_entity_poly.type
_entity_poly.pdbx_seq_one_letter_code
_entity_poly.pdbx_strand_id
1 'polypeptide(L)'
;EWTIMAGMDAKTCAILASGGTPSFNPNVRDLISYQNPLVSNAFEPGSTMKTYTYMCAIEKGVYNGNEAFNSGTIEVADAVIKDWNNTGWGTITYDKGFEYSSNVGVTTMIGHFLDRDELKECFKKYGFGSHTGIDLAKESSGTLGFKYPVEVANATFGQGINTTAIQHLKALSMIANGGKELTP
;
A
#
# COMPACT_ATOMS: atom_id res chain seq x y z
N GLU A 1 18.75 5.22 8.11
CA GLU A 1 17.99 5.18 6.83
C GLU A 1 18.45 3.96 6.02
N TRP A 2 17.52 3.37 5.29
CA TRP A 2 17.80 2.26 4.38
C TRP A 2 17.03 2.46 3.08
N THR A 3 17.54 1.92 1.99
CA THR A 3 16.91 1.92 0.67
C THR A 3 16.88 0.50 0.14
N ILE A 4 15.79 0.09 -0.46
CA ILE A 4 15.66 -1.17 -1.19
C ILE A 4 15.24 -0.85 -2.62
N MET A 5 15.85 -1.55 -3.57
CA MET A 5 15.42 -1.60 -4.96
C MET A 5 15.29 -3.07 -5.35
N ALA A 6 14.15 -3.43 -5.95
CA ALA A 6 13.94 -4.78 -6.44
C ALA A 6 13.10 -4.77 -7.72
N GLY A 7 13.35 -5.74 -8.58
CA GLY A 7 12.60 -5.98 -9.82
C GLY A 7 12.03 -7.38 -9.84
N MET A 8 10.79 -7.51 -10.32
CA MET A 8 10.04 -8.76 -10.41
C MET A 8 9.47 -8.92 -11.82
N ASP A 9 9.48 -10.13 -12.34
CA ASP A 9 8.72 -10.50 -13.53
C ASP A 9 7.25 -10.68 -13.13
N ALA A 10 6.37 -9.81 -13.63
CA ALA A 10 4.96 -9.82 -13.26
C ALA A 10 4.22 -11.09 -13.72
N LYS A 11 4.70 -11.78 -14.75
CA LYS A 11 4.04 -12.99 -15.29
C LYS A 11 4.36 -14.24 -14.48
N THR A 12 5.54 -14.29 -13.87
CA THR A 12 6.04 -15.47 -13.13
C THR A 12 6.19 -15.22 -11.64
N CYS A 13 6.14 -13.95 -11.20
CA CYS A 13 6.49 -13.49 -9.85
C CYS A 13 7.97 -13.71 -9.46
N ALA A 14 8.82 -14.11 -10.38
CA ALA A 14 10.24 -14.32 -10.10
C ALA A 14 10.94 -12.99 -9.78
N ILE A 15 11.73 -12.96 -8.72
CA ILE A 15 12.59 -11.82 -8.40
C ILE A 15 13.79 -11.83 -9.35
N LEU A 16 13.90 -10.81 -10.20
CA LEU A 16 14.96 -10.69 -11.20
C LEU A 16 16.22 -10.05 -10.62
N ALA A 17 16.06 -9.09 -9.70
CA ALA A 17 17.14 -8.43 -9.02
C ALA A 17 16.66 -7.80 -7.71
N SER A 18 17.53 -7.72 -6.74
CA SER A 18 17.31 -6.99 -5.50
C SER A 18 18.63 -6.45 -4.97
N GLY A 19 18.58 -5.24 -4.42
CA GLY A 19 19.72 -4.60 -3.78
C GLY A 19 19.24 -3.58 -2.76
N GLY A 20 20.14 -3.17 -1.87
CA GLY A 20 19.79 -2.19 -0.84
C GLY A 20 21.02 -1.55 -0.20
N THR A 21 20.77 -0.48 0.51
CA THR A 21 21.79 0.20 1.32
C THR A 21 21.22 0.52 2.70
N PRO A 22 22.01 0.38 3.82
CA PRO A 22 23.38 -0.12 3.84
C PRO A 22 23.48 -1.57 3.39
N SER A 23 24.56 -1.90 2.69
CA SER A 23 24.88 -3.27 2.28
C SER A 23 26.06 -3.78 3.10
N PHE A 24 26.36 -5.06 2.99
CA PHE A 24 27.50 -5.66 3.68
C PHE A 24 28.70 -5.83 2.74
N ASN A 25 29.90 -5.79 3.34
CA ASN A 25 31.11 -6.15 2.64
C ASN A 25 31.52 -7.57 3.11
N PRO A 26 31.56 -8.60 2.23
CA PRO A 26 31.85 -9.98 2.62
C PRO A 26 33.33 -10.12 3.14
N ASN A 27 34.19 -9.16 2.85
CA ASN A 27 35.60 -9.16 3.34
C ASN A 27 35.73 -8.55 4.75
N VAL A 28 34.68 -7.92 5.27
CA VAL A 28 34.64 -7.31 6.60
C VAL A 28 33.51 -7.98 7.39
N ARG A 29 33.85 -8.65 8.49
CA ARG A 29 32.88 -9.38 9.30
C ARG A 29 32.16 -8.47 10.31
N ASP A 30 31.48 -7.43 9.78
CA ASP A 30 30.79 -6.39 10.55
C ASP A 30 29.26 -6.44 10.44
N LEU A 31 28.70 -7.55 9.96
CA LEU A 31 27.26 -7.73 9.82
C LEU A 31 26.57 -7.66 11.18
N ILE A 32 25.68 -6.67 11.32
CA ILE A 32 24.81 -6.52 12.48
C ILE A 32 23.56 -7.43 12.34
N SER A 33 23.10 -7.65 11.11
CA SER A 33 21.94 -8.50 10.81
C SER A 33 22.11 -9.22 9.48
N TYR A 34 21.70 -10.50 9.46
CA TYR A 34 21.65 -11.32 8.25
C TYR A 34 20.24 -11.32 7.60
N GLN A 35 19.34 -10.49 8.10
CA GLN A 35 17.98 -10.40 7.53
C GLN A 35 18.02 -9.66 6.20
N ASN A 36 17.28 -10.19 5.21
CA ASN A 36 17.12 -9.52 3.93
C ASN A 36 16.03 -8.44 4.07
N PRO A 37 16.36 -7.14 3.94
CA PRO A 37 15.38 -6.07 4.10
C PRO A 37 14.19 -6.14 3.15
N LEU A 38 14.35 -6.77 1.98
CA LEU A 38 13.26 -6.97 1.01
C LEU A 38 12.04 -7.65 1.63
N VAL A 39 12.29 -8.61 2.52
CA VAL A 39 11.25 -9.46 3.11
C VAL A 39 11.04 -9.18 4.60
N SER A 40 12.05 -8.67 5.30
CA SER A 40 12.00 -8.54 6.76
C SER A 40 11.61 -7.15 7.26
N ASN A 41 11.92 -6.08 6.47
CA ASN A 41 11.65 -4.73 6.91
C ASN A 41 10.23 -4.32 6.54
N ALA A 42 9.38 -4.16 7.55
CA ALA A 42 8.05 -3.61 7.40
C ALA A 42 8.07 -2.09 7.65
N PHE A 43 7.33 -1.36 6.84
CA PHE A 43 7.24 0.11 6.87
C PHE A 43 5.83 0.59 6.52
N GLU A 44 5.51 1.81 6.88
CA GLU A 44 4.30 2.48 6.43
C GLU A 44 4.41 2.80 4.93
N PRO A 45 3.56 2.20 4.07
CA PRO A 45 3.70 2.32 2.61
C PRO A 45 3.37 3.71 2.06
N GLY A 46 2.66 4.53 2.84
CA GLY A 46 2.23 5.84 2.41
C GLY A 46 1.33 5.76 1.16
N SER A 47 1.41 6.77 0.31
CA SER A 47 0.52 6.95 -0.84
C SER A 47 0.57 5.84 -1.90
N THR A 48 1.53 4.94 -1.85
CA THR A 48 1.52 3.75 -2.72
C THR A 48 0.31 2.86 -2.43
N MET A 49 -0.20 2.90 -1.19
CA MET A 49 -1.38 2.14 -0.79
C MET A 49 -2.68 2.60 -1.45
N LYS A 50 -2.75 3.86 -1.90
CA LYS A 50 -3.92 4.40 -2.62
C LYS A 50 -4.25 3.59 -3.86
N THR A 51 -3.25 3.09 -4.58
CA THR A 51 -3.46 2.22 -5.74
C THR A 51 -4.38 1.05 -5.38
N TYR A 52 -4.12 0.39 -4.26
CA TYR A 52 -4.92 -0.77 -3.84
C TYR A 52 -6.29 -0.36 -3.31
N THR A 53 -6.41 0.76 -2.62
CA THR A 53 -7.71 1.28 -2.17
C THR A 53 -8.62 1.59 -3.36
N TYR A 54 -8.11 2.24 -4.40
CA TYR A 54 -8.85 2.47 -5.63
C TYR A 54 -9.21 1.16 -6.35
N MET A 55 -8.26 0.22 -6.44
CA MET A 55 -8.52 -1.10 -7.01
C MET A 55 -9.63 -1.86 -6.28
N CYS A 56 -9.71 -1.74 -4.95
CA CYS A 56 -10.79 -2.36 -4.17
C CYS A 56 -12.18 -1.83 -4.58
N ALA A 57 -12.33 -0.53 -4.78
CA ALA A 57 -13.59 0.06 -5.23
C ALA A 57 -13.92 -0.32 -6.69
N ILE A 58 -12.91 -0.38 -7.55
CA ILE A 58 -13.04 -0.82 -8.95
C ILE A 58 -13.49 -2.28 -9.02
N GLU A 59 -12.83 -3.18 -8.28
CA GLU A 59 -13.17 -4.61 -8.25
C GLU A 59 -14.57 -4.88 -7.69
N LYS A 60 -15.01 -4.06 -6.73
CA LYS A 60 -16.39 -4.12 -6.22
C LYS A 60 -17.42 -3.68 -7.25
N GLY A 61 -17.01 -2.99 -8.33
CA GLY A 61 -17.87 -2.50 -9.39
C GLY A 61 -18.70 -1.27 -9.03
N VAL A 62 -18.33 -0.56 -7.97
CA VAL A 62 -19.05 0.64 -7.49
C VAL A 62 -18.30 1.94 -7.79
N TYR A 63 -17.04 1.86 -8.20
CA TYR A 63 -16.21 3.03 -8.47
C TYR A 63 -16.72 3.84 -9.66
N ASN A 64 -16.86 5.14 -9.44
CA ASN A 64 -17.15 6.11 -10.49
C ASN A 64 -16.11 7.22 -10.47
N GLY A 65 -15.12 7.14 -11.34
CA GLY A 65 -14.01 8.08 -11.40
C GLY A 65 -14.40 9.51 -11.75
N ASN A 66 -15.56 9.71 -12.43
CA ASN A 66 -16.09 11.03 -12.78
C ASN A 66 -16.88 11.69 -11.64
N GLU A 67 -17.23 10.96 -10.59
CA GLU A 67 -17.89 11.53 -9.43
C GLU A 67 -16.96 12.49 -8.70
N ALA A 68 -17.50 13.58 -8.17
CA ALA A 68 -16.73 14.66 -7.58
C ALA A 68 -16.78 14.64 -6.04
N PHE A 69 -15.71 15.07 -5.43
CA PHE A 69 -15.60 15.34 -3.99
C PHE A 69 -14.90 16.68 -3.74
N ASN A 70 -15.06 17.22 -2.54
CA ASN A 70 -14.34 18.41 -2.10
C ASN A 70 -13.00 18.02 -1.49
N SER A 71 -11.90 18.42 -2.12
CA SER A 71 -10.53 18.18 -1.64
C SER A 71 -10.13 19.18 -0.55
N GLY A 72 -8.97 18.97 0.04
CA GLY A 72 -8.36 19.88 1.03
C GLY A 72 -8.36 19.31 2.43
N THR A 73 -9.51 19.23 3.09
CA THR A 73 -9.64 18.69 4.45
C THR A 73 -10.92 17.91 4.64
N ILE A 74 -10.87 16.87 5.50
CA ILE A 74 -12.04 16.11 5.93
C ILE A 74 -11.92 15.78 7.41
N GLU A 75 -13.00 15.92 8.16
CA GLU A 75 -13.07 15.46 9.55
C GLU A 75 -13.50 14.00 9.60
N VAL A 76 -12.74 13.20 10.35
CA VAL A 76 -13.03 11.79 10.60
C VAL A 76 -12.96 11.58 12.11
N ALA A 77 -14.11 11.39 12.75
CA ALA A 77 -14.25 11.37 14.21
C ALA A 77 -13.63 12.63 14.84
N ASP A 78 -12.56 12.49 15.62
CA ASP A 78 -11.86 13.58 16.32
C ASP A 78 -10.59 14.06 15.59
N ALA A 79 -10.33 13.57 14.39
CA ALA A 79 -9.14 13.92 13.62
C ALA A 79 -9.49 14.66 12.30
N VAL A 80 -8.56 15.53 11.88
CA VAL A 80 -8.65 16.23 10.58
C VAL A 80 -7.59 15.67 9.65
N ILE A 81 -8.04 15.03 8.57
CA ILE A 81 -7.17 14.57 7.49
C ILE A 81 -7.06 15.67 6.45
N LYS A 82 -5.84 15.91 5.97
CA LYS A 82 -5.54 16.94 4.99
C LYS A 82 -4.85 16.36 3.76
N ASP A 83 -5.11 16.99 2.63
CA ASP A 83 -4.29 16.80 1.45
C ASP A 83 -2.88 17.35 1.68
N TRP A 84 -1.88 16.78 0.99
CA TRP A 84 -0.47 17.10 1.21
C TRP A 84 -0.14 18.57 0.91
N ASN A 85 -0.92 19.25 0.06
CA ASN A 85 -0.77 20.68 -0.22
C ASN A 85 -1.47 21.58 0.80
N ASN A 86 -2.15 21.01 1.81
CA ASN A 86 -2.90 21.67 2.90
C ASN A 86 -4.13 22.53 2.48
N THR A 87 -4.28 22.84 1.21
CA THR A 87 -5.38 23.69 0.71
C THR A 87 -6.37 22.94 -0.18
N GLY A 88 -5.96 21.79 -0.71
CA GLY A 88 -6.72 21.03 -1.71
C GLY A 88 -6.71 21.71 -3.08
N TRP A 89 -7.62 21.27 -3.93
CA TRP A 89 -7.81 21.73 -5.32
C TRP A 89 -9.27 22.11 -5.60
N GLY A 90 -10.05 22.36 -4.53
CA GLY A 90 -11.49 22.58 -4.64
C GLY A 90 -12.25 21.28 -4.94
N THR A 91 -13.33 21.38 -5.68
CA THR A 91 -14.13 20.23 -6.13
C THR A 91 -13.45 19.58 -7.33
N ILE A 92 -13.03 18.33 -7.18
CA ILE A 92 -12.36 17.54 -8.23
C ILE A 92 -12.97 16.14 -8.29
N THR A 93 -12.77 15.44 -9.40
CA THR A 93 -13.23 14.05 -9.57
C THR A 93 -12.32 13.06 -8.82
N TYR A 94 -12.82 11.85 -8.57
CA TYR A 94 -12.00 10.79 -7.95
C TYR A 94 -10.80 10.42 -8.83
N ASP A 95 -10.93 10.36 -10.15
CA ASP A 95 -9.78 10.13 -11.05
C ASP A 95 -8.72 11.22 -10.86
N LYS A 96 -9.15 12.48 -10.77
CA LYS A 96 -8.24 13.60 -10.51
C LYS A 96 -7.64 13.56 -9.10
N GLY A 97 -8.41 13.09 -8.14
CA GLY A 97 -7.93 12.83 -6.77
C GLY A 97 -6.81 11.78 -6.73
N PHE A 98 -6.91 10.73 -7.55
CA PHE A 98 -5.84 9.74 -7.70
C PHE A 98 -4.58 10.36 -8.31
N GLU A 99 -4.70 11.09 -9.42
CA GLU A 99 -3.58 11.78 -10.08
C GLU A 99 -2.83 12.74 -9.12
N TYR A 100 -3.57 13.47 -8.30
CA TYR A 100 -3.01 14.42 -7.33
C TYR A 100 -2.61 13.78 -6.01
N SER A 101 -2.82 12.48 -5.87
CA SER A 101 -2.56 11.76 -4.62
C SER A 101 -3.31 12.35 -3.42
N SER A 102 -4.60 12.70 -3.60
CA SER A 102 -5.44 13.26 -2.54
C SER A 102 -5.65 12.27 -1.41
N ASN A 103 -5.31 12.67 -0.18
CA ASN A 103 -5.64 11.92 1.04
C ASN A 103 -7.14 12.01 1.33
N VAL A 104 -7.73 13.19 1.10
CA VAL A 104 -9.16 13.43 1.30
C VAL A 104 -9.97 12.57 0.35
N GLY A 105 -9.59 12.54 -0.95
CA GLY A 105 -10.29 11.73 -1.95
C GLY A 105 -10.35 10.26 -1.58
N VAL A 106 -9.23 9.66 -1.22
CA VAL A 106 -9.21 8.23 -0.86
C VAL A 106 -9.91 7.96 0.47
N THR A 107 -9.89 8.91 1.41
CA THR A 107 -10.61 8.80 2.68
C THR A 107 -12.12 8.84 2.47
N THR A 108 -12.63 9.73 1.59
CA THR A 108 -14.06 9.82 1.29
C THR A 108 -14.62 8.57 0.62
N MET A 109 -13.77 7.70 0.05
CA MET A 109 -14.21 6.41 -0.49
C MET A 109 -14.75 5.47 0.61
N ILE A 110 -14.30 5.66 1.87
CA ILE A 110 -14.82 4.88 3.00
C ILE A 110 -16.19 5.44 3.41
N GLY A 111 -17.18 4.57 3.44
CA GLY A 111 -18.60 4.93 3.66
C GLY A 111 -19.32 5.36 2.38
N HIS A 112 -18.60 5.61 1.27
CA HIS A 112 -19.18 5.90 -0.03
C HIS A 112 -19.10 4.68 -0.98
N PHE A 113 -17.91 4.20 -1.25
CA PHE A 113 -17.69 3.03 -2.12
C PHE A 113 -17.37 1.75 -1.34
N LEU A 114 -16.67 1.87 -0.20
CA LEU A 114 -16.16 0.77 0.61
C LEU A 114 -16.51 0.98 2.07
N ASP A 115 -16.71 -0.11 2.80
CA ASP A 115 -16.66 -0.09 4.26
C ASP A 115 -15.29 -0.60 4.78
N ARG A 116 -15.12 -0.56 6.11
CA ARG A 116 -13.90 -0.98 6.78
C ARG A 116 -13.54 -2.43 6.49
N ASP A 117 -14.51 -3.31 6.57
CA ASP A 117 -14.27 -4.76 6.49
C ASP A 117 -14.00 -5.15 5.04
N GLU A 118 -14.70 -4.54 4.09
CA GLU A 118 -14.43 -4.68 2.66
C GLU A 118 -13.01 -4.22 2.30
N LEU A 119 -12.57 -3.05 2.79
CA LEU A 119 -11.21 -2.56 2.59
C LEU A 119 -10.19 -3.55 3.15
N LYS A 120 -10.42 -4.06 4.37
CA LYS A 120 -9.50 -4.98 5.03
C LYS A 120 -9.38 -6.31 4.31
N GLU A 121 -10.50 -6.89 3.91
CA GLU A 121 -10.49 -8.14 3.15
C GLU A 121 -9.87 -7.97 1.76
N CYS A 122 -10.11 -6.84 1.12
CA CYS A 122 -9.48 -6.52 -0.15
C CYS A 122 -7.95 -6.38 -0.01
N PHE A 123 -7.45 -5.69 1.00
CA PHE A 123 -6.01 -5.61 1.26
C PHE A 123 -5.39 -6.98 1.52
N LYS A 124 -6.07 -7.87 2.25
CA LYS A 124 -5.63 -9.25 2.43
C LYS A 124 -5.62 -10.03 1.11
N LYS A 125 -6.61 -9.82 0.25
CA LYS A 125 -6.65 -10.43 -1.10
C LYS A 125 -5.44 -10.03 -1.95
N TYR A 126 -4.92 -8.81 -1.78
CA TYR A 126 -3.66 -8.37 -2.39
C TYR A 126 -2.41 -8.88 -1.67
N GLY A 127 -2.55 -9.68 -0.60
CA GLY A 127 -1.45 -10.30 0.14
C GLY A 127 -0.88 -9.45 1.27
N PHE A 128 -1.45 -8.27 1.56
CA PHE A 128 -1.02 -7.46 2.71
C PHE A 128 -1.46 -8.11 4.03
N GLY A 129 -0.62 -8.00 5.05
CA GLY A 129 -0.86 -8.62 6.36
C GLY A 129 -0.60 -10.13 6.42
N SER A 130 -0.02 -10.71 5.37
CA SER A 130 0.32 -12.14 5.27
C SER A 130 1.71 -12.34 4.68
N HIS A 131 2.31 -13.51 4.89
CA HIS A 131 3.52 -13.89 4.18
C HIS A 131 3.21 -14.07 2.68
N THR A 132 4.13 -13.67 1.81
CA THR A 132 3.98 -13.83 0.35
C THR A 132 4.23 -15.25 -0.11
N GLY A 133 4.94 -16.03 0.71
CA GLY A 133 5.37 -17.40 0.39
C GLY A 133 6.70 -17.47 -0.36
N ILE A 134 7.43 -16.36 -0.45
CA ILE A 134 8.80 -16.36 -1.01
C ILE A 134 9.72 -17.28 -0.19
N ASP A 135 10.59 -18.04 -0.86
CA ASP A 135 11.56 -18.94 -0.21
C ASP A 135 12.77 -18.15 0.35
N LEU A 136 12.48 -17.22 1.26
CA LEU A 136 13.49 -16.47 2.01
C LEU A 136 13.15 -16.47 3.50
N ALA A 137 14.18 -16.64 4.33
CA ALA A 137 14.03 -16.68 5.77
C ALA A 137 13.65 -15.32 6.36
N LYS A 138 12.90 -15.35 7.48
CA LYS A 138 12.53 -14.16 8.25
C LYS A 138 11.60 -13.17 7.52
N GLU A 139 10.74 -13.68 6.66
CA GLU A 139 9.68 -12.86 6.06
C GLU A 139 8.76 -12.29 7.14
N SER A 140 8.48 -10.98 7.07
CA SER A 140 7.51 -10.30 7.91
C SER A 140 6.15 -10.23 7.20
N SER A 141 5.08 -10.50 7.93
CA SER A 141 3.71 -10.34 7.40
C SER A 141 3.22 -8.88 7.38
N GLY A 142 3.96 -7.96 7.99
CA GLY A 142 3.43 -6.62 8.21
C GLY A 142 2.23 -6.61 9.16
N THR A 143 1.48 -5.51 9.18
CA THR A 143 0.27 -5.38 10.02
C THR A 143 -0.85 -4.62 9.30
N LEU A 144 -2.09 -5.12 9.42
CA LEU A 144 -3.32 -4.45 8.97
C LEU A 144 -4.25 -4.23 10.18
N GLY A 145 -3.73 -3.53 11.20
CA GLY A 145 -4.35 -3.43 12.52
C GLY A 145 -5.48 -2.40 12.66
N PHE A 146 -5.96 -1.78 11.58
CA PHE A 146 -6.96 -0.72 11.67
C PHE A 146 -8.35 -1.21 12.10
N LYS A 147 -8.98 -0.47 13.01
CA LYS A 147 -10.27 -0.79 13.61
C LYS A 147 -11.17 0.44 13.74
N TYR A 148 -10.63 1.55 14.22
CA TYR A 148 -11.37 2.78 14.47
C TYR A 148 -11.42 3.67 13.22
N PRO A 149 -12.42 4.59 13.10
CA PRO A 149 -12.60 5.40 11.89
C PRO A 149 -11.35 6.11 11.39
N VAL A 150 -10.58 6.72 12.30
CA VAL A 150 -9.34 7.44 11.94
C VAL A 150 -8.27 6.45 11.42
N GLU A 151 -8.15 5.29 12.04
CA GLU A 151 -7.21 4.25 11.60
C GLU A 151 -7.58 3.72 10.21
N VAL A 152 -8.89 3.51 9.95
CA VAL A 152 -9.40 3.10 8.63
C VAL A 152 -9.07 4.16 7.58
N ALA A 153 -9.35 5.42 7.88
CA ALA A 153 -9.03 6.53 6.99
C ALA A 153 -7.51 6.58 6.68
N ASN A 154 -6.67 6.50 7.70
CA ASN A 154 -5.22 6.49 7.54
C ASN A 154 -4.73 5.29 6.71
N ALA A 155 -5.31 4.11 6.91
CA ALA A 155 -4.95 2.92 6.15
C ALA A 155 -5.20 3.07 4.64
N THR A 156 -6.21 3.87 4.23
CA THR A 156 -6.51 4.11 2.80
C THR A 156 -5.35 4.75 2.04
N PHE A 157 -4.51 5.53 2.73
CA PHE A 157 -3.31 6.16 2.17
C PHE A 157 -2.00 5.67 2.80
N GLY A 158 -2.06 4.50 3.46
CA GLY A 158 -0.88 3.76 3.90
C GLY A 158 -0.21 4.26 5.16
N GLN A 159 -0.95 4.86 6.08
CA GLN A 159 -0.50 5.18 7.43
C GLN A 159 -1.19 4.29 8.47
N GLY A 160 -0.53 4.03 9.60
CA GLY A 160 -1.05 3.15 10.64
C GLY A 160 -1.09 1.66 10.28
N ILE A 161 -0.56 1.28 9.13
CA ILE A 161 -0.33 -0.09 8.67
C ILE A 161 1.13 -0.27 8.31
N ASN A 162 1.62 -1.50 8.37
CA ASN A 162 2.99 -1.81 7.94
C ASN A 162 2.98 -2.93 6.90
N THR A 163 3.76 -2.74 5.85
CA THR A 163 3.89 -3.67 4.73
C THR A 163 5.36 -3.85 4.37
N THR A 164 5.71 -4.92 3.67
CA THR A 164 7.07 -5.16 3.18
C THR A 164 7.20 -4.85 1.70
N ALA A 165 8.41 -4.62 1.22
CA ALA A 165 8.66 -4.36 -0.19
C ALA A 165 8.24 -5.56 -1.08
N ILE A 166 8.42 -6.80 -0.60
CA ILE A 166 8.01 -7.98 -1.34
C ILE A 166 6.48 -8.09 -1.46
N GLN A 167 5.72 -7.70 -0.43
CA GLN A 167 4.25 -7.64 -0.52
C GLN A 167 3.80 -6.67 -1.59
N HIS A 168 4.43 -5.49 -1.71
CA HIS A 168 4.13 -4.52 -2.76
C HIS A 168 4.46 -5.06 -4.16
N LEU A 169 5.60 -5.73 -4.33
CA LEU A 169 5.94 -6.35 -5.61
C LEU A 169 4.92 -7.42 -6.02
N LYS A 170 4.53 -8.30 -5.09
CA LYS A 170 3.49 -9.32 -5.32
C LYS A 170 2.17 -8.67 -5.72
N ALA A 171 1.70 -7.68 -4.95
CA ALA A 171 0.43 -6.99 -5.23
C ALA A 171 0.45 -6.24 -6.57
N LEU A 172 1.55 -5.56 -6.92
CA LEU A 172 1.71 -4.91 -8.22
C LEU A 172 1.76 -5.92 -9.36
N SER A 173 2.39 -7.09 -9.16
CA SER A 173 2.40 -8.14 -10.17
C SER A 173 1.00 -8.67 -10.48
N MET A 174 0.12 -8.77 -9.48
CA MET A 174 -1.29 -9.15 -9.68
C MET A 174 -2.00 -8.14 -10.59
N ILE A 175 -1.77 -6.84 -10.42
CA ILE A 175 -2.33 -5.82 -11.31
C ILE A 175 -1.77 -5.98 -12.72
N ALA A 176 -0.45 -6.12 -12.85
CA ALA A 176 0.24 -6.15 -14.13
C ALA A 176 -0.01 -7.45 -14.96
N ASN A 177 -0.39 -8.55 -14.31
CA ASN A 177 -0.61 -9.83 -14.96
C ASN A 177 -2.09 -10.18 -15.20
N GLY A 178 -3.00 -9.22 -14.98
CA GLY A 178 -4.43 -9.40 -15.19
C GLY A 178 -5.15 -10.12 -14.03
N GLY A 179 -4.69 -9.92 -12.79
CA GLY A 179 -5.34 -10.39 -11.57
C GLY A 179 -4.95 -11.79 -11.10
N LYS A 180 -3.85 -12.35 -11.61
CA LYS A 180 -3.39 -13.68 -11.19
C LYS A 180 -2.53 -13.55 -9.93
N GLU A 181 -2.95 -14.24 -8.86
CA GLU A 181 -2.11 -14.40 -7.68
C GLU A 181 -1.04 -15.47 -7.93
N LEU A 182 0.22 -15.09 -7.75
CA LEU A 182 1.37 -15.96 -7.89
C LEU A 182 2.27 -15.82 -6.64
N THR A 183 3.07 -16.84 -6.37
CA THR A 183 4.06 -16.82 -5.30
C THR A 183 5.41 -16.36 -5.85
N PRO A 184 6.07 -15.36 -5.21
CA PRO A 184 7.39 -14.91 -5.60
C PRO A 184 8.48 -15.97 -5.50
#